data_0e4afaa3ea8814478824cdeea8d31c94
#
_entry.id   0e4afaa3ea8814478824cdeea8d31c94
#
_cell.length_a   1.000
_cell.length_b   1.000
_cell.length_c   1.000
_cell.angle_alpha   90.00
_cell.angle_beta   90.00
_cell.angle_gamma   90.00
#
_symmetry.space_group_name_H-M   'P 1'
#
loop_
_entity.id
_entity.type
_entity.pdbx_description
1 polymer ?
#
loop_
_entity_poly.entity_id
_entity_poly.type
_entity_poly.pdbx_seq_one_letter_code
_entity_poly.pdbx_strand_id
1 'polypeptide(L)' 'MAKSYYAILGISSSAKADEIKGAYRRLIKEFHPDNYSGRSDIFEQIQEAYSVLSNN' A
#
# COMPACT_ATOMS: atom_id res chain seq x y z
N MET A 1 -17.17 -2.79 -8.89
CA MET A 1 -16.84 -3.10 -7.50
C MET A 1 -15.66 -2.29 -7.02
N ALA A 2 -15.73 -1.84 -5.81
CA ALA A 2 -14.65 -1.04 -5.24
C ALA A 2 -13.43 -1.92 -4.94
N LYS A 3 -12.27 -1.40 -5.21
CA LYS A 3 -11.05 -2.10 -4.86
C LYS A 3 -10.85 -2.03 -3.35
N SER A 4 -10.33 -3.11 -2.81
CA SER A 4 -10.01 -3.12 -1.39
C SER A 4 -8.61 -2.58 -1.18
N TYR A 5 -8.50 -1.52 -0.40
CA TYR A 5 -7.17 -0.99 -0.09
C TYR A 5 -6.37 -2.00 0.73
N TYR A 6 -7.06 -2.82 1.49
CA TYR A 6 -6.37 -3.88 2.23
C TYR A 6 -5.72 -4.87 1.27
N ALA A 7 -6.43 -5.20 0.19
CA ALA A 7 -5.87 -6.13 -0.80
C ALA A 7 -4.67 -5.53 -1.51
N ILE A 8 -4.72 -4.22 -1.75
CA ILE A 8 -3.59 -3.55 -2.39
C ILE A 8 -2.33 -3.67 -1.53
N LEU A 9 -2.49 -3.55 -0.22
CA LEU A 9 -1.36 -3.68 0.70
C LEU A 9 -1.07 -5.14 1.04
N GLY A 10 -1.94 -6.06 0.64
CA GLY A 10 -1.74 -7.47 0.91
C GLY A 10 -1.96 -7.84 2.36
N ILE A 11 -2.88 -7.16 3.02
CA ILE A 11 -3.17 -7.40 4.44
C ILE A 11 -4.64 -7.72 4.64
N SER A 12 -4.97 -8.19 5.84
CA SER A 12 -6.34 -8.51 6.19
C SER A 12 -7.14 -7.23 6.43
N SER A 13 -8.45 -7.32 6.19
CA SER A 13 -9.31 -6.17 6.43
C SER A 13 -9.40 -5.84 7.93
N SER A 14 -8.96 -6.74 8.77
CA SER A 14 -8.92 -6.51 10.22
C SER A 14 -7.53 -6.07 10.68
N ALA A 15 -6.63 -5.77 9.74
CA ALA A 15 -5.28 -5.37 10.10
C ALA A 15 -5.28 -4.08 10.91
N LYS A 16 -4.38 -4.02 11.88
CA LYS A 16 -4.26 -2.85 12.73
C LYS A 16 -3.28 -1.84 12.11
N ALA A 17 -3.20 -0.67 12.73
CA ALA A 17 -2.35 0.40 12.22
C ALA A 17 -0.90 -0.04 12.02
N ASP A 18 -0.40 -0.83 12.97
CA ASP A 18 0.98 -1.31 12.86
C ASP A 18 1.18 -2.17 11.62
N GLU A 19 0.20 -3.03 11.35
CA GLU A 19 0.28 -3.91 10.20
C GLU A 19 0.16 -3.14 8.90
N ILE A 20 -0.72 -2.15 8.89
CA ILE A 20 -0.90 -1.30 7.71
C ILE A 20 0.40 -0.57 7.41
N LYS A 21 1.00 0.01 8.42
CA LYS A 21 2.24 0.75 8.24
C LYS A 21 3.38 -0.16 7.80
N GLY A 22 3.47 -1.32 8.40
CA GLY A 22 4.50 -2.27 8.04
C GLY A 22 4.38 -2.74 6.60
N ALA A 23 3.15 -3.04 6.19
CA ALA A 23 2.91 -3.47 4.82
C ALA A 23 3.26 -2.37 3.83
N TYR A 24 2.87 -1.13 4.16
CA TYR A 24 3.16 0.00 3.29
C TYR A 24 4.66 0.18 3.11
N ARG A 25 5.41 0.14 4.20
CA ARG A 25 6.85 0.35 4.12
C ARG A 25 7.53 -0.75 3.31
N ARG A 26 7.07 -1.98 3.46
CA ARG A 26 7.61 -3.09 2.69
C ARG A 26 7.36 -2.90 1.20
N LEU A 27 6.14 -2.53 0.85
CA LEU A 27 5.78 -2.37 -0.56
C LEU A 27 6.48 -1.17 -1.18
N ILE A 28 6.61 -0.08 -0.43
CA ILE A 28 7.32 1.09 -0.95
C ILE A 28 8.77 0.73 -1.26
N LYS A 29 9.37 -0.05 -0.40
CA LYS A 29 10.75 -0.47 -0.60
C LYS A 29 10.89 -1.35 -1.82
N GLU A 30 9.88 -2.20 -2.06
CA GLU A 30 9.90 -3.15 -3.15
C GLU A 30 9.59 -2.49 -4.49
N PHE A 31 8.63 -1.57 -4.49
CA PHE A 31 8.15 -0.95 -5.73
C PHE A 31 8.56 0.51 -5.86
N HIS A 32 9.59 0.92 -5.14
CA HIS A 32 10.07 2.28 -5.25
C HIS A 32 10.52 2.56 -6.69
N PRO A 33 10.23 3.76 -7.22
CA PRO A 33 10.58 4.08 -8.60
C PRO A 33 12.05 3.84 -8.95
N ASP A 34 12.93 4.02 -7.99
CA ASP A 34 14.35 3.79 -8.22
C ASP A 34 14.65 2.33 -8.49
N ASN A 35 13.90 1.43 -7.87
CA ASN A 35 14.11 0.00 -8.00
C ASN A 35 13.24 -0.63 -9.06
N TYR A 36 12.10 -0.04 -9.31
CA TYR A 36 11.09 -0.64 -10.16
C TYR A 36 10.61 0.38 -11.18
N SER A 37 11.46 0.63 -12.14
CA SER A 37 11.17 1.66 -13.13
C SER A 37 9.99 1.30 -14.01
N GLY A 38 9.18 2.29 -14.33
CA GLY A 38 8.10 2.11 -15.26
C GLY A 38 6.79 1.64 -14.67
N ARG A 39 6.71 1.51 -13.35
CA ARG A 39 5.47 1.02 -12.71
C ARG A 39 5.01 1.97 -11.62
N SER A 40 4.96 3.24 -11.94
CA SER A 40 4.55 4.24 -10.97
C SER A 40 3.07 4.11 -10.60
N ASP A 41 2.26 3.49 -11.46
CA ASP A 41 0.85 3.32 -11.16
C ASP A 41 0.66 2.42 -9.93
N ILE A 42 1.46 1.38 -9.79
CA ILE A 42 1.40 0.51 -8.63
C ILE A 42 1.83 1.28 -7.39
N PHE A 43 2.88 2.08 -7.52
CA PHE A 43 3.37 2.88 -6.42
C PHE A 43 2.29 3.85 -5.93
N GLU A 44 1.59 4.48 -6.88
CA GLU A 44 0.52 5.41 -6.53
C GLU A 44 -0.63 4.71 -5.83
N GLN A 45 -0.98 3.52 -6.26
CA GLN A 45 -2.04 2.76 -5.61
C GLN A 45 -1.67 2.42 -4.17
N ILE A 46 -0.43 2.06 -3.95
CA ILE A 46 0.04 1.73 -2.60
C ILE A 46 -0.04 2.97 -1.72
N GLN A 47 0.37 4.11 -2.23
CA GLN A 47 0.31 5.35 -1.47
C GLN A 47 -1.13 5.74 -1.14
N GLU A 48 -2.01 5.59 -2.11
CA GLU A 48 -3.41 5.91 -1.88
C GLU A 48 -4.02 5.00 -0.82
N ALA A 49 -3.75 3.71 -0.94
CA ALA A 49 -4.28 2.75 0.03
C ALA A 49 -3.82 3.09 1.44
N TYR A 50 -2.55 3.39 1.59
CA TYR A 50 -2.02 3.74 2.89
C TYR A 50 -2.64 5.03 3.42
N SER A 51 -2.78 6.01 2.54
CA SER A 51 -3.35 7.29 2.94
C SER A 51 -4.78 7.13 3.46
N VAL A 52 -5.56 6.30 2.79
CA VAL A 52 -6.94 6.07 3.20
C VAL A 52 -7.01 5.28 4.49
N LEU A 53 -6.24 4.20 4.58
CA LEU A 53 -6.33 3.31 5.73
C LEU A 53 -5.69 3.89 6.98
N SER A 54 -4.71 4.76 6.83
CA SER A 54 -4.04 5.34 7.98
C SER A 54 -4.69 6.66 8.43
N ASN A 55 -5.61 7.16 7.66
CA ASN A 55 -6.29 8.40 7.97
C ASN A 55 -7.51 8.12 8.83
N ASN A 56 -7.45 8.46 10.08
CA ASN A 56 -8.58 8.27 10.99
C ASN A 56 -9.42 9.52 11.09
#